data_3bba3ee3b7ba6e48304c11d01dfbd9aa
#
_entry.id   3bba3ee3b7ba6e48304c11d01dfbd9aa
#
_cell.length_a   1.000
_cell.length_b   1.000
_cell.length_c   1.000
_cell.angle_alpha   90.00
_cell.angle_beta   90.00
_cell.angle_gamma   90.00
#
_symmetry.space_group_name_H-M   'P 1'
#
loop_
_entity.id
_entity.type
_entity.pdbx_description
1 polymer ?
#
loop_
_entity_poly.entity_id
_entity_poly.type
_entity_poly.pdbx_seq_one_letter_code
_entity_poly.pdbx_strand_id
1 'polypeptide(L)'
;MGKRRVDWSALPTELLRSVVEANPDRNDVVRFRSVCASWRSAIPPPCKILFPFLLPLPSTGFYRRAYVFHRTFYRLKLPDDVNPNPSTCSSKSWLVKVGESEIGLKYLLNPLSNLHVGFPFQKGINILDYQVVKVSKEYKLKCLRDMSIVGVNKLVLFPDPEWNSSVKDTMIYALYHEGKLGYVKYGDSNWTLVDDLCHYDDIIVYKGKPYVVDNWGIVSWIDSSMKLIEFSPPLPDFGNQKHLVESRGELYVVDRFFDTERRFDHHLREYRVCPKTFTFDVYKLDQECGRWVRVENLGDQVFILGNDCSFSVSATEFFGCKGNCIYFTYEDDNGVFDQKTGKIVNFQDQCPLFSLPPSLLCSKSSSKWCRLASRPLL
;
A
#
# COMPACT_ATOMS: atom_id res chain seq x y z
N MET A 1 -45.91 -12.53 -14.74
CA MET A 1 -44.93 -11.62 -15.37
C MET A 1 -43.59 -12.30 -15.34
N GLY A 2 -43.09 -12.86 -16.44
CA GLY A 2 -41.81 -13.53 -16.51
C GLY A 2 -40.66 -12.47 -16.37
N LYS A 3 -39.74 -12.69 -15.42
CA LYS A 3 -38.51 -11.90 -15.34
C LYS A 3 -37.72 -12.13 -16.63
N ARG A 4 -37.59 -11.12 -17.49
CA ARG A 4 -36.66 -11.15 -18.63
C ARG A 4 -35.26 -11.39 -18.06
N ARG A 5 -34.68 -12.55 -18.37
CA ARG A 5 -33.25 -12.78 -18.10
C ARG A 5 -32.46 -11.83 -19.01
N VAL A 6 -31.67 -10.94 -18.39
CA VAL A 6 -30.74 -10.09 -19.13
C VAL A 6 -29.63 -10.97 -19.70
N ASP A 7 -29.45 -10.90 -21.01
CA ASP A 7 -28.35 -11.61 -21.69
C ASP A 7 -27.07 -10.79 -21.60
N TRP A 8 -26.26 -11.06 -20.58
CA TRP A 8 -24.99 -10.40 -20.35
C TRP A 8 -23.95 -10.68 -21.44
N SER A 9 -24.13 -11.75 -22.26
CA SER A 9 -23.19 -12.04 -23.34
C SER A 9 -23.30 -11.06 -24.53
N ALA A 10 -24.42 -10.33 -24.59
CA ALA A 10 -24.70 -9.33 -25.61
C ALA A 10 -24.25 -7.89 -25.18
N LEU A 11 -23.51 -7.75 -24.10
CA LEU A 11 -23.03 -6.44 -23.65
C LEU A 11 -22.06 -5.84 -24.68
N PRO A 12 -22.22 -4.55 -25.08
CA PRO A 12 -21.29 -3.88 -26.00
C PRO A 12 -19.86 -3.88 -25.49
N THR A 13 -18.90 -4.04 -26.40
CA THR A 13 -17.46 -4.13 -26.08
C THR A 13 -16.93 -2.89 -25.35
N GLU A 14 -17.45 -1.72 -25.69
CA GLU A 14 -17.09 -0.44 -25.08
C GLU A 14 -17.48 -0.40 -23.61
N LEU A 15 -18.69 -0.87 -23.28
CA LEU A 15 -19.16 -0.95 -21.90
C LEU A 15 -18.37 -2.00 -21.10
N LEU A 16 -18.02 -3.13 -21.71
CA LEU A 16 -17.16 -4.12 -21.07
C LEU A 16 -15.80 -3.55 -20.73
N ARG A 17 -15.18 -2.79 -21.63
CA ARG A 17 -13.90 -2.12 -21.38
C ARG A 17 -14.02 -1.11 -20.24
N SER A 18 -15.04 -0.26 -20.26
CA SER A 18 -15.27 0.73 -19.19
C SER A 18 -15.46 0.06 -17.82
N VAL A 19 -16.18 -1.06 -17.76
CA VAL A 19 -16.35 -1.83 -16.51
C VAL A 19 -15.01 -2.39 -16.02
N VAL A 20 -14.16 -2.90 -16.91
CA VAL A 20 -12.84 -3.43 -16.56
C VAL A 20 -11.89 -2.30 -16.14
N GLU A 21 -11.92 -1.16 -16.81
CA GLU A 21 -11.12 0.01 -16.48
C GLU A 21 -11.51 0.61 -15.12
N ALA A 22 -12.81 0.58 -14.79
CA ALA A 22 -13.32 1.03 -13.50
C ALA A 22 -12.97 0.10 -12.33
N ASN A 23 -12.72 -1.19 -12.63
CA ASN A 23 -12.37 -2.21 -11.63
C ASN A 23 -11.05 -2.89 -11.98
N PRO A 24 -9.92 -2.26 -11.70
CA PRO A 24 -8.62 -2.71 -12.16
C PRO A 24 -8.01 -3.90 -11.39
N ASP A 25 -8.75 -4.88 -10.90
CA ASP A 25 -8.17 -6.08 -10.30
C ASP A 25 -7.93 -7.17 -11.36
N ARG A 26 -6.68 -7.67 -11.43
CA ARG A 26 -6.29 -8.76 -12.34
C ARG A 26 -7.18 -9.99 -12.20
N ASN A 27 -7.63 -10.28 -10.98
CA ASN A 27 -8.53 -11.41 -10.75
C ASN A 27 -9.89 -11.17 -11.39
N ASP A 28 -10.38 -9.94 -11.38
CA ASP A 28 -11.64 -9.59 -12.03
C ASP A 28 -11.53 -9.62 -13.54
N VAL A 29 -10.41 -9.19 -14.13
CA VAL A 29 -10.16 -9.39 -15.57
C VAL A 29 -10.18 -10.87 -15.94
N VAL A 30 -9.54 -11.73 -15.17
CA VAL A 30 -9.57 -13.18 -15.41
C VAL A 30 -10.99 -13.72 -15.28
N ARG A 31 -11.77 -13.28 -14.29
CA ARG A 31 -13.17 -13.63 -14.10
C ARG A 31 -14.02 -13.16 -15.29
N PHE A 32 -13.90 -11.90 -15.69
CA PHE A 32 -14.61 -11.36 -16.86
C PHE A 32 -14.28 -12.16 -18.12
N ARG A 33 -13.02 -12.47 -18.37
CA ARG A 33 -12.59 -13.30 -19.51
C ARG A 33 -13.09 -14.74 -19.44
N SER A 34 -13.48 -15.21 -18.29
CA SER A 34 -14.04 -16.58 -18.11
C SER A 34 -15.54 -16.67 -18.32
N VAL A 35 -16.27 -15.53 -18.41
CA VAL A 35 -17.73 -15.49 -18.55
C VAL A 35 -18.19 -16.12 -19.86
N CYS A 36 -17.67 -15.66 -21.01
CA CYS A 36 -17.97 -16.21 -22.33
C CYS A 36 -16.88 -15.87 -23.36
N ALA A 37 -16.99 -16.43 -24.56
CA ALA A 37 -16.05 -16.21 -25.66
C ALA A 37 -16.06 -14.75 -26.14
N SER A 38 -17.21 -14.08 -26.16
CA SER A 38 -17.35 -12.67 -26.53
C SER A 38 -16.61 -11.78 -25.56
N TRP A 39 -16.80 -11.97 -24.24
CA TRP A 39 -16.08 -11.20 -23.21
C TRP A 39 -14.58 -11.47 -23.25
N ARG A 40 -14.17 -12.71 -23.51
CA ARG A 40 -12.75 -13.08 -23.64
C ARG A 40 -12.06 -12.38 -24.80
N SER A 41 -12.73 -12.21 -25.92
CA SER A 41 -12.18 -11.52 -27.10
C SER A 41 -12.18 -10.00 -26.93
N ALA A 42 -13.18 -9.45 -26.24
CA ALA A 42 -13.34 -8.02 -26.01
C ALA A 42 -12.32 -7.46 -25.00
N ILE A 43 -11.95 -8.28 -24.00
CA ILE A 43 -11.07 -7.90 -22.90
C ILE A 43 -9.68 -8.50 -23.16
N PRO A 44 -8.63 -7.67 -23.35
CA PRO A 44 -7.28 -8.19 -23.55
C PRO A 44 -6.81 -8.99 -22.32
N PRO A 45 -5.94 -10.00 -22.51
CA PRO A 45 -5.34 -10.68 -21.37
C PRO A 45 -4.55 -9.69 -20.52
N PRO A 46 -4.53 -9.85 -19.20
CA PRO A 46 -3.68 -9.03 -18.35
C PRO A 46 -2.23 -9.18 -18.79
N CYS A 47 -1.54 -8.06 -18.88
CA CYS A 47 -0.13 -8.06 -19.27
C CYS A 47 0.67 -8.87 -18.25
N LYS A 48 1.50 -9.78 -18.71
CA LYS A 48 2.42 -10.51 -17.85
C LYS A 48 3.69 -9.70 -17.67
N ILE A 49 3.66 -8.70 -16.80
CA ILE A 49 4.94 -8.30 -16.20
C ILE A 49 5.35 -9.45 -15.29
N LEU A 50 6.45 -10.08 -15.65
CA LEU A 50 7.11 -11.02 -14.78
C LEU A 50 7.87 -10.20 -13.72
N PHE A 51 7.28 -10.09 -12.54
CA PHE A 51 8.05 -9.69 -11.37
C PHE A 51 8.87 -10.89 -10.88
N PRO A 52 10.07 -10.65 -10.36
CA PRO A 52 10.77 -9.37 -10.31
C PRO A 52 11.40 -9.00 -11.67
N PHE A 53 11.46 -7.71 -11.98
CA PHE A 53 12.19 -7.20 -13.12
C PHE A 53 13.32 -6.27 -12.68
N LEU A 54 14.34 -6.14 -13.54
CA LEU A 54 15.57 -5.44 -13.21
C LEU A 54 15.51 -3.97 -13.61
N LEU A 55 15.84 -3.08 -12.68
CA LEU A 55 15.99 -1.64 -12.93
C LEU A 55 17.41 -1.16 -12.63
N PRO A 56 17.89 -0.10 -13.31
CA PRO A 56 19.05 0.64 -12.84
C PRO A 56 18.73 1.23 -11.45
N LEU A 57 19.76 1.48 -10.64
CA LEU A 57 19.59 2.22 -9.39
C LEU A 57 19.70 3.72 -9.65
N PRO A 58 18.91 4.55 -8.96
CA PRO A 58 18.98 6.00 -9.10
C PRO A 58 20.23 6.61 -8.46
N SER A 59 21.09 5.80 -7.84
CA SER A 59 22.28 6.24 -7.14
C SER A 59 23.57 5.59 -7.66
N THR A 60 24.68 6.28 -7.47
CA THR A 60 26.04 5.84 -7.86
C THR A 60 26.68 4.83 -6.90
N GLY A 61 25.87 4.08 -6.10
CA GLY A 61 26.39 3.06 -5.17
C GLY A 61 27.02 1.84 -5.85
N PHE A 62 27.54 0.91 -5.04
CA PHE A 62 28.20 -0.33 -5.50
C PHE A 62 27.31 -1.21 -6.39
N TYR A 63 26.00 -1.13 -6.25
CA TYR A 63 25.05 -1.86 -7.08
C TYR A 63 24.54 -0.97 -8.22
N ARG A 64 24.70 -1.43 -9.45
CA ARG A 64 24.20 -0.71 -10.62
C ARG A 64 22.76 -1.03 -10.97
N ARG A 65 22.23 -2.15 -10.47
CA ARG A 65 20.86 -2.63 -10.77
C ARG A 65 20.24 -3.31 -9.56
N ALA A 66 18.91 -3.22 -9.50
CA ALA A 66 18.10 -3.85 -8.47
C ALA A 66 16.84 -4.47 -9.08
N TYR A 67 16.30 -5.46 -8.39
CA TYR A 67 15.04 -6.08 -8.76
C TYR A 67 13.88 -5.33 -8.12
N VAL A 68 12.84 -5.07 -8.91
CA VAL A 68 11.55 -4.57 -8.42
C VAL A 68 10.71 -5.75 -8.01
N PHE A 69 10.30 -5.77 -6.76
CA PHE A 69 9.33 -6.68 -6.21
C PHE A 69 8.04 -5.93 -5.91
N HIS A 70 6.92 -6.63 -5.93
CA HIS A 70 5.69 -6.08 -5.43
C HIS A 70 5.16 -6.91 -4.27
N ARG A 71 4.36 -6.26 -3.42
CA ARG A 71 3.60 -6.88 -2.36
C ARG A 71 2.19 -6.33 -2.42
N THR A 72 1.22 -7.17 -2.15
CA THR A 72 -0.18 -6.79 -2.28
C THR A 72 -0.91 -7.03 -0.98
N PHE A 73 -1.71 -6.05 -0.57
CA PHE A 73 -2.61 -6.15 0.56
C PHE A 73 -3.96 -6.64 0.07
N TYR A 74 -4.46 -7.67 0.71
CA TYR A 74 -5.76 -8.24 0.42
C TYR A 74 -6.63 -8.23 1.67
N ARG A 75 -7.92 -7.94 1.46
CA ARG A 75 -8.96 -8.24 2.41
C ARG A 75 -9.49 -9.64 2.12
N LEU A 76 -9.41 -10.51 3.11
CA LEU A 76 -10.02 -11.83 3.09
C LEU A 76 -11.33 -11.78 3.88
N LYS A 77 -12.46 -12.01 3.23
CA LYS A 77 -13.79 -12.09 3.85
C LYS A 77 -14.33 -13.52 3.73
N LEU A 78 -14.89 -14.08 4.82
CA LEU A 78 -15.61 -15.34 4.71
C LEU A 78 -16.89 -15.14 3.89
N PRO A 79 -17.30 -16.12 3.06
CA PRO A 79 -18.59 -16.11 2.40
C PRO A 79 -19.73 -16.01 3.43
N ASP A 80 -20.78 -15.28 3.06
CA ASP A 80 -21.91 -14.99 3.95
C ASP A 80 -22.68 -16.26 4.37
N ASP A 81 -22.60 -17.34 3.57
CA ASP A 81 -23.25 -18.64 3.81
C ASP A 81 -22.65 -19.47 4.96
N VAL A 82 -21.45 -19.09 5.45
CA VAL A 82 -20.73 -19.83 6.50
C VAL A 82 -21.03 -19.28 7.91
N ASN A 83 -21.85 -18.25 8.04
CA ASN A 83 -22.12 -17.59 9.32
C ASN A 83 -23.57 -17.86 9.82
N PRO A 84 -23.83 -18.91 10.61
CA PRO A 84 -25.19 -19.31 11.02
C PRO A 84 -25.83 -18.42 12.10
N ASN A 85 -25.19 -17.36 12.58
CA ASN A 85 -25.72 -16.49 13.63
C ASN A 85 -25.97 -15.05 13.12
N PRO A 86 -27.22 -14.68 12.82
CA PRO A 86 -27.59 -13.34 12.35
C PRO A 86 -27.47 -12.22 13.42
N SER A 87 -27.19 -12.58 14.67
CA SER A 87 -27.08 -11.61 15.78
C SER A 87 -25.68 -11.01 15.97
N THR A 88 -24.66 -11.49 15.24
CA THR A 88 -23.33 -10.87 15.21
C THR A 88 -23.05 -10.33 13.82
N CYS A 89 -23.61 -9.17 13.53
CA CYS A 89 -23.50 -8.46 12.26
C CYS A 89 -22.15 -7.77 12.09
N SER A 90 -21.04 -8.51 12.22
CA SER A 90 -19.72 -8.04 11.82
C SER A 90 -19.13 -9.05 10.85
N SER A 91 -19.06 -8.65 9.58
CA SER A 91 -18.34 -9.41 8.56
C SER A 91 -16.90 -9.61 9.02
N LYS A 92 -16.54 -10.85 9.36
CA LYS A 92 -15.17 -11.19 9.78
C LYS A 92 -14.28 -11.10 8.55
N SER A 93 -13.55 -10.01 8.44
CA SER A 93 -12.53 -9.84 7.41
C SER A 93 -11.15 -9.68 8.05
N TRP A 94 -10.12 -10.08 7.32
CA TRP A 94 -8.72 -9.97 7.72
C TRP A 94 -7.93 -9.22 6.65
N LEU A 95 -7.02 -8.35 7.08
CA LEU A 95 -6.05 -7.73 6.21
C LEU A 95 -4.80 -8.60 6.18
N VAL A 96 -4.42 -9.06 5.00
CA VAL A 96 -3.22 -9.86 4.79
C VAL A 96 -2.32 -9.22 3.76
N LYS A 97 -1.02 -9.33 3.94
CA LYS A 97 -0.01 -8.87 2.99
C LYS A 97 0.66 -10.08 2.35
N VAL A 98 0.70 -10.11 1.03
CA VAL A 98 1.26 -11.21 0.25
C VAL A 98 2.44 -10.69 -0.55
N GLY A 99 3.61 -11.31 -0.34
CA GLY A 99 4.77 -11.15 -1.20
C GLY A 99 4.91 -12.33 -2.15
N GLU A 100 5.72 -12.13 -3.19
CA GLU A 100 6.08 -13.17 -4.16
C GLU A 100 7.60 -13.26 -4.26
N SER A 101 8.14 -14.48 -4.21
CA SER A 101 9.56 -14.74 -4.37
C SER A 101 9.98 -14.74 -5.85
N GLU A 102 11.28 -14.74 -6.12
CA GLU A 102 11.85 -14.82 -7.47
C GLU A 102 11.40 -16.05 -8.26
N ILE A 103 11.05 -17.13 -7.57
CA ILE A 103 10.57 -18.39 -8.17
C ILE A 103 9.05 -18.48 -8.21
N GLY A 104 8.34 -17.36 -7.96
CA GLY A 104 6.86 -17.27 -8.02
C GLY A 104 6.14 -17.86 -6.81
N LEU A 105 6.85 -18.23 -5.74
CA LEU A 105 6.21 -18.67 -4.50
C LEU A 105 5.65 -17.48 -3.74
N LYS A 106 4.38 -17.59 -3.35
CA LYS A 106 3.70 -16.57 -2.54
C LYS A 106 3.87 -16.88 -1.06
N TYR A 107 4.12 -15.84 -0.29
CA TYR A 107 4.30 -15.92 1.16
C TYR A 107 3.55 -14.80 1.86
N LEU A 108 3.16 -15.05 3.11
CA LEU A 108 2.47 -14.08 3.94
C LEU A 108 3.47 -13.24 4.72
N LEU A 109 3.17 -11.95 4.79
CA LEU A 109 3.90 -10.97 5.59
C LEU A 109 2.98 -10.35 6.62
N ASN A 110 3.55 -9.93 7.73
CA ASN A 110 2.86 -9.01 8.61
C ASN A 110 2.63 -7.69 7.85
N PRO A 111 1.38 -7.20 7.78
CA PRO A 111 1.05 -6.02 6.99
C PRO A 111 1.88 -4.79 7.32
N LEU A 112 2.33 -4.63 8.56
CA LEU A 112 3.09 -3.47 9.00
C LEU A 112 4.60 -3.73 9.03
N SER A 113 5.06 -4.75 9.76
CA SER A 113 6.49 -4.98 9.99
C SER A 113 7.23 -5.64 8.83
N ASN A 114 6.53 -6.07 7.77
CA ASN A 114 7.11 -6.84 6.66
C ASN A 114 7.82 -8.15 7.07
N LEU A 115 7.69 -8.57 8.30
CA LEU A 115 8.22 -9.84 8.76
C LEU A 115 7.40 -10.99 8.20
N HIS A 116 8.07 -12.09 7.85
CA HIS A 116 7.38 -13.30 7.42
C HIS A 116 6.48 -13.81 8.55
N VAL A 117 5.23 -14.05 8.23
CA VAL A 117 4.28 -14.60 9.16
C VAL A 117 4.46 -16.10 9.21
N GLY A 118 5.18 -16.57 10.22
CA GLY A 118 5.35 -17.97 10.57
C GLY A 118 6.09 -18.84 9.56
N PHE A 119 7.18 -19.40 9.96
CA PHE A 119 7.78 -20.55 9.31
C PHE A 119 7.73 -21.74 10.29
N PRO A 120 7.29 -22.92 9.91
CA PRO A 120 6.73 -23.34 8.63
C PRO A 120 5.21 -23.45 8.67
N PHE A 121 4.49 -22.77 7.79
CA PHE A 121 3.07 -23.08 7.60
C PHE A 121 2.94 -24.45 6.95
N GLN A 122 2.49 -25.41 7.68
CA GLN A 122 2.15 -26.74 7.16
C GLN A 122 0.81 -26.73 6.38
N LYS A 123 0.04 -25.66 6.45
CA LYS A 123 -1.24 -25.53 5.71
C LYS A 123 -1.25 -24.23 4.92
N GLY A 124 -1.34 -24.35 3.61
CA GLY A 124 -1.64 -23.22 2.74
C GLY A 124 -3.05 -22.67 2.99
N ILE A 125 -3.27 -21.38 2.70
CA ILE A 125 -4.62 -20.83 2.64
C ILE A 125 -5.27 -21.34 1.36
N ASN A 126 -6.42 -21.99 1.48
CA ASN A 126 -7.28 -22.17 0.34
C ASN A 126 -8.01 -20.84 0.08
N ILE A 127 -7.53 -20.08 -0.88
CA ILE A 127 -8.13 -18.77 -1.25
C ILE A 127 -9.56 -18.89 -1.76
N LEU A 128 -10.01 -20.10 -2.15
CA LEU A 128 -11.39 -20.35 -2.58
C LEU A 128 -12.39 -20.31 -1.41
N ASP A 129 -11.90 -20.46 -0.17
CA ASP A 129 -12.73 -20.38 1.03
C ASP A 129 -13.05 -18.92 1.43
N TYR A 130 -12.51 -17.93 0.70
CA TYR A 130 -12.64 -16.51 1.01
C TYR A 130 -13.05 -15.68 -0.21
N GLN A 131 -13.78 -14.61 0.03
CA GLN A 131 -13.83 -13.48 -0.89
C GLN A 131 -12.54 -12.69 -0.72
N VAL A 132 -11.74 -12.63 -1.78
CA VAL A 132 -10.44 -11.95 -1.79
C VAL A 132 -10.58 -10.63 -2.55
N VAL A 133 -10.35 -9.52 -1.86
CA VAL A 133 -10.39 -8.18 -2.45
C VAL A 133 -9.02 -7.52 -2.29
N LYS A 134 -8.45 -7.03 -3.40
CA LYS A 134 -7.22 -6.24 -3.38
C LYS A 134 -7.51 -4.88 -2.73
N VAL A 135 -6.72 -4.50 -1.74
CA VAL A 135 -6.85 -3.23 -1.01
C VAL A 135 -5.79 -2.24 -1.45
N SER A 136 -4.54 -2.67 -1.48
CA SER A 136 -3.41 -1.81 -1.85
C SER A 136 -2.25 -2.65 -2.39
N LYS A 137 -1.28 -1.96 -2.98
CA LYS A 137 -0.07 -2.57 -3.54
C LYS A 137 1.13 -1.68 -3.26
N GLU A 138 2.24 -2.28 -2.92
CA GLU A 138 3.52 -1.59 -2.75
C GLU A 138 4.59 -2.21 -3.63
N TYR A 139 5.58 -1.41 -3.97
CA TYR A 139 6.75 -1.82 -4.73
C TYR A 139 8.02 -1.57 -3.92
N LYS A 140 9.00 -2.46 -4.08
CA LYS A 140 10.28 -2.36 -3.37
C LYS A 140 11.43 -2.78 -4.26
N LEU A 141 12.56 -2.09 -4.10
CA LEU A 141 13.81 -2.49 -4.72
C LEU A 141 14.61 -3.39 -3.77
N LYS A 142 15.15 -4.48 -4.31
CA LYS A 142 16.05 -5.38 -3.61
C LYS A 142 17.25 -5.73 -4.49
N CYS A 143 18.41 -5.91 -3.89
CA CYS A 143 19.57 -6.47 -4.59
C CYS A 143 19.54 -8.00 -4.61
N LEU A 144 20.45 -8.62 -5.36
CA LEU A 144 20.58 -10.07 -5.57
C LEU A 144 20.66 -10.95 -4.30
N ARG A 145 20.84 -10.38 -3.12
CA ARG A 145 20.92 -11.11 -1.85
C ARG A 145 19.75 -10.78 -0.91
N ASP A 146 18.61 -10.42 -1.47
CA ASP A 146 17.39 -10.07 -0.74
C ASP A 146 17.52 -8.89 0.24
N MET A 147 18.62 -8.14 0.13
CA MET A 147 18.85 -6.95 0.93
C MET A 147 18.07 -5.77 0.36
N SER A 148 17.38 -5.06 1.22
CA SER A 148 16.76 -3.77 0.87
C SER A 148 17.83 -2.77 0.43
N ILE A 149 17.52 -1.96 -0.58
CA ILE A 149 18.42 -0.94 -1.05
C ILE A 149 18.25 0.27 -0.19
N VAL A 150 19.34 0.70 0.43
CA VAL A 150 19.38 1.92 1.23
C VAL A 150 19.27 3.14 0.31
N GLY A 151 18.50 4.14 0.74
CA GLY A 151 18.39 5.42 0.04
C GLY A 151 17.29 5.49 -1.03
N VAL A 152 16.47 4.44 -1.19
CA VAL A 152 15.22 4.51 -1.96
C VAL A 152 14.06 4.40 -0.98
N ASN A 153 13.29 5.48 -0.87
CA ASN A 153 12.23 5.60 0.14
C ASN A 153 10.92 4.99 -0.34
N LYS A 154 10.50 5.29 -1.58
CA LYS A 154 9.22 4.79 -2.13
C LYS A 154 9.28 4.65 -3.64
N LEU A 155 8.56 3.67 -4.17
CA LEU A 155 8.39 3.41 -5.60
C LEU A 155 6.93 3.40 -5.98
N VAL A 156 6.62 3.99 -7.13
CA VAL A 156 5.30 3.98 -7.74
C VAL A 156 5.43 3.65 -9.23
N LEU A 157 4.60 2.76 -9.71
CA LEU A 157 4.51 2.39 -11.13
C LEU A 157 3.21 2.94 -11.73
N PHE A 158 3.33 3.67 -12.84
CA PHE A 158 2.17 4.24 -13.52
C PHE A 158 2.38 4.30 -15.05
N PRO A 159 1.37 3.93 -15.87
CA PRO A 159 0.18 3.17 -15.47
C PRO A 159 0.53 1.85 -14.80
N ASP A 160 -0.37 1.32 -13.95
CA ASP A 160 -0.12 0.03 -13.31
C ASP A 160 0.08 -1.03 -14.40
N PRO A 161 1.23 -1.70 -14.42
CA PRO A 161 1.57 -2.64 -15.48
C PRO A 161 0.65 -3.86 -15.55
N GLU A 162 -0.11 -4.15 -14.52
CA GLU A 162 -1.13 -5.22 -14.56
C GLU A 162 -2.28 -4.92 -15.52
N TRP A 163 -2.48 -3.63 -15.86
CA TRP A 163 -3.61 -3.13 -16.64
C TRP A 163 -3.21 -2.58 -18.00
N ASN A 164 -1.90 -2.34 -18.19
CA ASN A 164 -1.42 -1.81 -19.45
C ASN A 164 -1.25 -2.93 -20.47
N SER A 165 -1.73 -2.72 -21.68
CA SER A 165 -1.51 -3.63 -22.80
C SER A 165 -0.03 -3.71 -23.22
N SER A 166 0.77 -2.72 -22.82
CA SER A 166 2.21 -2.63 -23.09
C SER A 166 2.98 -2.26 -21.82
N VAL A 167 3.84 -3.16 -21.37
CA VAL A 167 4.80 -2.90 -20.27
C VAL A 167 5.72 -1.72 -20.60
N LYS A 168 6.00 -1.50 -21.89
CA LYS A 168 6.91 -0.44 -22.35
C LYS A 168 6.41 0.97 -22.06
N ASP A 169 5.12 1.13 -21.77
CA ASP A 169 4.54 2.44 -21.47
C ASP A 169 4.53 2.74 -19.96
N THR A 170 4.96 1.78 -19.12
CA THR A 170 5.03 1.98 -17.69
C THR A 170 6.20 2.85 -17.29
N MET A 171 5.89 3.92 -16.59
CA MET A 171 6.84 4.78 -15.91
C MET A 171 7.00 4.32 -14.47
N ILE A 172 8.22 4.33 -13.99
CA ILE A 172 8.56 4.01 -12.60
C ILE A 172 9.08 5.29 -11.97
N TYR A 173 8.40 5.75 -10.93
CA TYR A 173 8.79 6.92 -10.14
C TYR A 173 9.39 6.45 -8.83
N ALA A 174 10.43 7.13 -8.37
CA ALA A 174 11.08 6.86 -7.11
C ALA A 174 11.36 8.13 -6.31
N LEU A 175 11.15 8.04 -5.01
CA LEU A 175 11.74 8.95 -4.04
C LEU A 175 13.01 8.31 -3.49
N TYR A 176 14.13 9.02 -3.58
CA TYR A 176 15.45 8.53 -3.18
C TYR A 176 16.34 9.65 -2.66
N HIS A 177 17.40 9.29 -1.93
CA HIS A 177 18.39 10.26 -1.40
C HIS A 177 17.76 11.52 -0.81
N GLU A 178 17.17 11.38 0.36
CA GLU A 178 16.62 12.52 1.11
C GLU A 178 15.48 13.27 0.39
N GLY A 179 14.72 12.56 -0.45
CA GLY A 179 13.52 13.12 -1.07
C GLY A 179 13.67 13.60 -2.51
N LYS A 180 14.73 13.22 -3.21
CA LYS A 180 14.81 13.47 -4.67
C LYS A 180 13.79 12.66 -5.42
N LEU A 181 13.11 13.29 -6.39
CA LEU A 181 12.13 12.67 -7.24
C LEU A 181 12.71 12.37 -8.62
N GLY A 182 12.74 11.12 -8.98
CA GLY A 182 13.15 10.70 -10.32
C GLY A 182 12.20 9.70 -10.95
N TYR A 183 12.35 9.53 -12.25
CA TYR A 183 11.63 8.53 -13.01
C TYR A 183 12.54 7.76 -13.96
N VAL A 184 12.10 6.57 -14.33
CA VAL A 184 12.69 5.74 -15.38
C VAL A 184 11.57 5.05 -16.13
N LYS A 185 11.67 4.97 -17.46
CA LYS A 185 10.74 4.18 -18.26
C LYS A 185 11.19 2.71 -18.23
N TYR A 186 10.24 1.81 -18.28
CA TYR A 186 10.56 0.38 -18.32
C TYR A 186 11.46 0.06 -19.52
N GLY A 187 12.64 -0.51 -19.23
CA GLY A 187 13.65 -0.83 -20.25
C GLY A 187 14.75 0.20 -20.44
N ASP A 188 14.61 1.41 -19.90
CA ASP A 188 15.68 2.40 -19.92
C ASP A 188 16.84 2.03 -19.02
N SER A 189 18.02 2.55 -19.31
CA SER A 189 19.25 2.26 -18.55
C SER A 189 19.57 3.29 -17.47
N ASN A 190 18.93 4.46 -17.49
CA ASN A 190 19.22 5.58 -16.60
C ASN A 190 17.95 6.23 -16.05
N TRP A 191 18.04 6.72 -14.81
CA TRP A 191 17.03 7.56 -14.21
C TRP A 191 17.13 8.99 -14.68
N THR A 192 15.99 9.64 -14.81
CA THR A 192 15.88 11.09 -15.07
C THR A 192 15.32 11.74 -13.82
N LEU A 193 15.96 12.82 -13.39
CA LEU A 193 15.48 13.65 -12.29
C LEU A 193 14.29 14.48 -12.77
N VAL A 194 13.21 14.50 -11.98
CA VAL A 194 12.04 15.34 -12.29
C VAL A 194 12.29 16.78 -11.88
N ASP A 195 12.81 16.94 -10.66
CA ASP A 195 13.14 18.21 -10.04
C ASP A 195 14.28 18.01 -9.04
N ASP A 196 15.22 18.95 -8.95
CA ASP A 196 16.36 18.96 -8.04
C ASP A 196 16.27 20.07 -6.97
N LEU A 197 15.19 20.86 -6.99
CA LEU A 197 15.00 22.01 -6.11
C LEU A 197 14.26 21.67 -4.83
N CYS A 198 13.36 20.69 -4.88
CA CYS A 198 12.51 20.31 -3.77
C CYS A 198 12.86 18.94 -3.19
N HIS A 199 12.56 18.76 -1.89
CA HIS A 199 12.59 17.47 -1.21
C HIS A 199 11.17 16.97 -1.04
N TYR A 200 10.90 15.77 -1.57
CA TYR A 200 9.58 15.15 -1.53
C TYR A 200 9.51 14.09 -0.44
N ASP A 201 8.44 14.13 0.33
CA ASP A 201 8.20 13.20 1.43
C ASP A 201 7.42 11.97 0.99
N ASP A 202 6.47 12.12 0.04
CA ASP A 202 5.65 11.01 -0.42
C ASP A 202 5.20 11.13 -1.88
N ILE A 203 4.83 9.98 -2.46
CA ILE A 203 4.29 9.85 -3.81
C ILE A 203 3.22 8.75 -3.86
N ILE A 204 2.08 9.04 -4.51
CA ILE A 204 1.03 8.05 -4.78
C ILE A 204 0.44 8.23 -6.18
N VAL A 205 -0.29 7.22 -6.66
CA VAL A 205 -1.18 7.37 -7.82
C VAL A 205 -2.58 7.70 -7.30
N TYR A 206 -3.11 8.85 -7.70
CA TYR A 206 -4.44 9.30 -7.34
C TYR A 206 -5.21 9.76 -8.57
N LYS A 207 -6.45 9.31 -8.76
CA LYS A 207 -7.30 9.60 -9.93
C LYS A 207 -6.55 9.50 -11.27
N GLY A 208 -5.75 8.42 -11.41
CA GLY A 208 -5.04 8.14 -12.65
C GLY A 208 -3.87 9.07 -12.97
N LYS A 209 -3.25 9.68 -11.95
CA LYS A 209 -2.04 10.50 -12.08
C LYS A 209 -1.11 10.28 -10.90
N PRO A 210 0.21 10.40 -11.06
CA PRO A 210 1.14 10.42 -9.94
C PRO A 210 1.10 11.78 -9.24
N TYR A 211 0.89 11.77 -7.94
CA TYR A 211 0.89 12.93 -7.04
C TYR A 211 2.04 12.81 -6.05
N VAL A 212 2.72 13.91 -5.80
CA VAL A 212 3.81 14.04 -4.84
C VAL A 212 3.48 15.13 -3.83
N VAL A 213 4.03 15.01 -2.63
CA VAL A 213 4.02 16.06 -1.62
C VAL A 213 5.45 16.39 -1.21
N ASP A 214 5.79 17.68 -1.16
CA ASP A 214 7.08 18.13 -0.69
C ASP A 214 7.12 18.32 0.84
N ASN A 215 8.27 18.70 1.34
CA ASN A 215 8.49 18.95 2.78
C ASN A 215 7.74 20.18 3.32
N TRP A 216 7.22 21.06 2.45
CA TRP A 216 6.34 22.18 2.80
C TRP A 216 4.87 21.78 2.81
N GLY A 217 4.56 20.57 2.35
CA GLY A 217 3.20 20.08 2.21
C GLY A 217 2.50 20.58 0.94
N ILE A 218 3.23 21.12 -0.01
CA ILE A 218 2.71 21.45 -1.33
C ILE A 218 2.51 20.13 -2.09
N VAL A 219 1.29 19.89 -2.53
CA VAL A 219 0.97 18.74 -3.37
C VAL A 219 1.02 19.16 -4.83
N SER A 220 1.74 18.38 -5.64
CA SER A 220 1.81 18.53 -7.08
C SER A 220 1.52 17.22 -7.79
N TRP A 221 1.07 17.26 -9.03
CA TRP A 221 0.94 16.06 -9.86
C TRP A 221 1.86 16.16 -11.07
N ILE A 222 2.30 15.00 -11.57
CA ILE A 222 3.23 14.90 -12.69
C ILE A 222 2.41 14.71 -13.98
N ASP A 223 2.57 15.62 -14.94
CA ASP A 223 1.88 15.56 -16.23
C ASP A 223 2.55 14.60 -17.22
N SER A 224 1.96 14.42 -18.39
CA SER A 224 2.50 13.55 -19.45
C SER A 224 3.83 14.05 -20.04
N SER A 225 4.20 15.31 -19.83
CA SER A 225 5.49 15.89 -20.22
C SER A 225 6.53 15.85 -19.09
N MET A 226 6.24 15.14 -18.01
CA MET A 226 7.07 15.00 -16.81
C MET A 226 7.29 16.32 -16.05
N LYS A 227 6.35 17.25 -16.17
CA LYS A 227 6.36 18.51 -15.42
C LYS A 227 5.48 18.39 -14.18
N LEU A 228 5.93 19.04 -13.14
CA LEU A 228 5.17 19.19 -11.89
C LEU A 228 4.15 20.32 -12.05
N ILE A 229 2.91 20.01 -11.78
CA ILE A 229 1.80 20.95 -11.76
C ILE A 229 1.31 21.07 -10.34
N GLU A 230 1.45 22.24 -9.75
CA GLU A 230 1.00 22.51 -8.38
C GLU A 230 -0.52 22.29 -8.24
N PHE A 231 -0.91 21.59 -7.21
CA PHE A 231 -2.31 21.22 -6.93
C PHE A 231 -2.83 21.90 -5.65
N SER A 232 -1.94 22.24 -4.72
CA SER A 232 -2.31 22.82 -3.43
C SER A 232 -1.32 23.88 -2.96
N PRO A 233 -1.76 24.82 -2.08
CA PRO A 233 -0.83 25.65 -1.31
C PRO A 233 -0.03 24.79 -0.31
N PRO A 234 1.01 25.36 0.35
CA PRO A 234 1.71 24.71 1.46
C PRO A 234 0.76 24.45 2.64
N LEU A 235 1.10 23.45 3.46
CA LEU A 235 0.39 23.19 4.71
C LEU A 235 0.57 24.35 5.70
N PRO A 236 -0.42 24.61 6.58
CA PRO A 236 -0.30 25.65 7.61
C PRO A 236 0.69 25.30 8.71
N ASP A 237 0.95 24.01 8.96
CA ASP A 237 1.84 23.50 9.99
C ASP A 237 3.05 22.77 9.38
N PHE A 238 4.12 22.65 10.15
CA PHE A 238 5.40 22.11 9.69
C PHE A 238 5.80 20.89 10.52
N GLY A 239 5.16 19.75 10.25
CA GLY A 239 5.64 18.47 10.77
C GLY A 239 6.91 18.00 10.05
N ASN A 240 7.45 16.91 10.52
CA ASN A 240 8.74 16.40 10.05
C ASN A 240 8.62 15.58 8.75
N GLN A 241 7.45 14.98 8.47
CA GLN A 241 7.24 14.10 7.32
C GLN A 241 5.77 14.06 6.88
N LYS A 242 5.50 14.26 5.60
CA LYS A 242 4.16 14.23 5.01
C LYS A 242 3.90 12.90 4.32
N HIS A 243 2.65 12.44 4.42
CA HIS A 243 2.17 11.25 3.74
C HIS A 243 0.91 11.56 2.96
N LEU A 244 0.80 11.01 1.76
CA LEU A 244 -0.38 11.09 0.92
C LEU A 244 -1.24 9.85 1.15
N VAL A 245 -2.53 10.05 1.44
CA VAL A 245 -3.49 8.96 1.62
C VAL A 245 -4.72 9.24 0.78
N GLU A 246 -5.11 8.27 -0.05
CA GLU A 246 -6.44 8.28 -0.66
C GLU A 246 -7.44 7.62 0.28
N SER A 247 -8.55 8.28 0.51
CA SER A 247 -9.67 7.73 1.27
C SER A 247 -11.00 8.17 0.68
N ARG A 248 -11.85 7.22 0.28
CA ARG A 248 -13.17 7.46 -0.32
C ARG A 248 -13.15 8.40 -1.53
N GLY A 249 -12.12 8.29 -2.37
CA GLY A 249 -11.95 9.12 -3.56
C GLY A 249 -11.43 10.53 -3.30
N GLU A 250 -11.06 10.86 -2.07
CA GLU A 250 -10.48 12.13 -1.67
C GLU A 250 -9.02 11.96 -1.27
N LEU A 251 -8.21 12.99 -1.51
CA LEU A 251 -6.79 13.02 -1.18
C LEU A 251 -6.57 13.74 0.14
N TYR A 252 -5.86 13.08 1.04
CA TYR A 252 -5.45 13.62 2.34
C TYR A 252 -3.94 13.75 2.40
N VAL A 253 -3.46 14.76 3.12
CA VAL A 253 -2.09 14.85 3.60
C VAL A 253 -2.09 14.58 5.10
N VAL A 254 -1.26 13.64 5.52
CA VAL A 254 -1.03 13.33 6.93
C VAL A 254 0.36 13.85 7.29
N ASP A 255 0.41 14.85 8.15
CA ASP A 255 1.64 15.45 8.64
C ASP A 255 2.07 14.75 9.92
N ARG A 256 3.24 14.15 9.92
CA ARG A 256 3.81 13.39 11.03
C ARG A 256 4.79 14.25 11.80
N PHE A 257 4.63 14.30 13.13
CA PHE A 257 5.52 14.99 14.05
C PHE A 257 6.28 13.98 14.90
N PHE A 258 7.59 14.06 14.89
CA PHE A 258 8.43 13.18 15.68
C PHE A 258 9.65 13.92 16.26
N ASP A 259 10.10 13.47 17.43
CA ASP A 259 11.39 13.82 18.01
C ASP A 259 12.42 12.75 17.66
N THR A 260 13.67 13.06 17.89
CA THR A 260 14.77 12.11 17.73
C THR A 260 15.27 11.63 19.08
N GLU A 261 15.22 10.31 19.29
CA GLU A 261 15.79 9.66 20.47
C GLU A 261 17.09 8.94 20.13
N ARG A 262 18.05 8.99 21.03
CA ARG A 262 19.26 8.17 20.91
C ARG A 262 18.99 6.81 21.53
N ARG A 263 19.05 5.75 20.73
CA ARG A 263 18.92 4.35 21.17
C ARG A 263 20.22 3.61 20.93
N PHE A 264 20.61 2.79 21.90
CA PHE A 264 21.78 1.92 21.73
C PHE A 264 21.39 0.68 20.92
N ASP A 265 22.02 0.52 19.76
CA ASP A 265 21.87 -0.69 18.95
C ASP A 265 22.85 -1.76 19.45
N HIS A 266 22.34 -2.80 20.09
CA HIS A 266 23.14 -3.88 20.65
C HIS A 266 23.86 -4.73 19.60
N HIS A 267 23.37 -4.75 18.36
CA HIS A 267 24.01 -5.50 17.26
C HIS A 267 25.18 -4.74 16.66
N LEU A 268 25.01 -3.44 16.44
CA LEU A 268 26.04 -2.59 15.88
C LEU A 268 26.99 -2.01 16.97
N ARG A 269 26.63 -2.17 18.24
CA ARG A 269 27.34 -1.60 19.39
C ARG A 269 27.56 -0.08 19.30
N GLU A 270 26.59 0.63 18.74
CA GLU A 270 26.62 2.08 18.58
C GLU A 270 25.28 2.72 18.95
N TYR A 271 25.30 4.02 19.21
CA TYR A 271 24.08 4.80 19.39
C TYR A 271 23.53 5.23 18.04
N ARG A 272 22.27 4.88 17.79
CA ARG A 272 21.51 5.35 16.63
C ARG A 272 20.54 6.44 17.05
N VAL A 273 20.35 7.40 16.16
CA VAL A 273 19.28 8.40 16.28
C VAL A 273 18.04 7.81 15.61
N CYS A 274 17.01 7.56 16.40
CA CYS A 274 15.76 6.99 15.93
C CYS A 274 14.64 8.02 16.05
N PRO A 275 13.79 8.18 15.03
CA PRO A 275 12.61 9.01 15.15
C PRO A 275 11.63 8.39 16.15
N LYS A 276 10.94 9.23 16.91
CA LYS A 276 9.88 8.87 17.84
C LYS A 276 8.66 9.73 17.60
N THR A 277 7.66 9.20 16.96
CA THR A 277 6.41 9.90 16.66
C THR A 277 5.66 10.23 17.94
N PHE A 278 5.16 11.46 18.04
CA PHE A 278 4.32 11.88 19.15
C PHE A 278 2.94 12.37 18.72
N THR A 279 2.74 12.82 17.47
CA THR A 279 1.41 13.18 16.95
C THR A 279 1.37 13.15 15.44
N PHE A 280 0.13 13.21 14.91
CA PHE A 280 -0.19 13.38 13.50
C PHE A 280 -1.27 14.44 13.35
N ASP A 281 -1.15 15.28 12.33
CA ASP A 281 -2.22 16.13 11.84
C ASP A 281 -2.69 15.67 10.46
N VAL A 282 -3.99 15.70 10.23
CA VAL A 282 -4.57 15.27 8.96
C VAL A 282 -5.21 16.46 8.28
N TYR A 283 -4.92 16.64 7.01
CA TYR A 283 -5.44 17.72 6.18
C TYR A 283 -6.12 17.19 4.94
N LYS A 284 -7.18 17.87 4.55
CA LYS A 284 -7.87 17.67 3.27
C LYS A 284 -7.92 19.02 2.54
N LEU A 285 -7.65 19.00 1.23
CA LEU A 285 -7.76 20.21 0.42
C LEU A 285 -9.22 20.50 0.11
N ASP A 286 -9.69 21.66 0.55
CA ASP A 286 -10.92 22.25 0.07
C ASP A 286 -10.65 22.86 -1.32
N GLN A 287 -11.06 22.16 -2.36
CA GLN A 287 -10.80 22.55 -3.74
C GLN A 287 -11.57 23.81 -4.17
N GLU A 288 -12.70 24.12 -3.51
CA GLU A 288 -13.48 25.32 -3.82
C GLU A 288 -12.79 26.59 -3.29
N CYS A 289 -12.24 26.51 -2.08
CA CYS A 289 -11.56 27.60 -1.42
C CYS A 289 -10.03 27.62 -1.65
N GLY A 290 -9.45 26.57 -2.24
CA GLY A 290 -8.01 26.41 -2.48
C GLY A 290 -7.18 26.40 -1.18
N ARG A 291 -7.73 25.91 -0.07
CA ARG A 291 -7.07 25.90 1.24
C ARG A 291 -7.15 24.56 1.93
N TRP A 292 -6.17 24.29 2.78
CA TRP A 292 -6.17 23.11 3.64
C TRP A 292 -7.17 23.25 4.79
N VAL A 293 -7.93 22.20 5.03
CA VAL A 293 -8.83 22.05 6.17
C VAL A 293 -8.30 20.90 7.03
N ARG A 294 -8.06 21.19 8.31
CA ARG A 294 -7.66 20.17 9.28
C ARG A 294 -8.83 19.23 9.54
N VAL A 295 -8.56 17.94 9.50
CA VAL A 295 -9.54 16.88 9.71
C VAL A 295 -9.33 16.29 11.09
N GLU A 296 -10.23 16.58 12.02
CA GLU A 296 -10.15 16.09 13.39
C GLU A 296 -10.77 14.70 13.59
N ASN A 297 -11.56 14.24 12.62
CA ASN A 297 -12.25 12.97 12.71
C ASN A 297 -12.31 12.26 11.35
N LEU A 298 -11.71 11.08 11.28
CA LEU A 298 -11.72 10.23 10.10
C LEU A 298 -12.97 9.33 10.00
N GLY A 299 -13.87 9.42 10.99
CA GLY A 299 -15.06 8.59 11.07
C GLY A 299 -14.72 7.12 11.28
N ASP A 300 -15.21 6.27 10.40
CA ASP A 300 -14.90 4.82 10.37
C ASP A 300 -13.61 4.50 9.64
N GLN A 301 -12.92 5.48 9.06
CA GLN A 301 -11.69 5.23 8.33
C GLN A 301 -10.50 5.01 9.27
N VAL A 302 -9.63 4.15 8.80
CA VAL A 302 -8.31 3.87 9.36
C VAL A 302 -7.28 4.16 8.29
N PHE A 303 -6.30 5.00 8.59
CA PHE A 303 -5.16 5.22 7.71
C PHE A 303 -4.02 4.29 8.11
N ILE A 304 -3.38 3.70 7.12
CA ILE A 304 -2.24 2.82 7.29
C ILE A 304 -1.06 3.47 6.59
N LEU A 305 -0.05 3.84 7.38
CA LEU A 305 1.16 4.52 6.92
C LEU A 305 2.36 3.59 7.09
N GLY A 306 2.99 3.25 5.99
CA GLY A 306 4.22 2.47 5.96
C GLY A 306 5.29 3.16 5.12
N ASN A 307 6.51 2.68 5.19
CA ASN A 307 7.60 3.25 4.38
C ASN A 307 7.37 3.13 2.88
N ASP A 308 6.74 2.03 2.45
CA ASP A 308 6.62 1.68 1.03
C ASP A 308 5.21 1.99 0.47
N CYS A 309 4.21 2.21 1.33
CA CYS A 309 2.83 2.51 0.91
C CYS A 309 2.03 3.23 2.00
N SER A 310 1.02 3.98 1.56
CA SER A 310 0.02 4.60 2.41
C SER A 310 -1.36 4.39 1.80
N PHE A 311 -2.34 3.97 2.59
CA PHE A 311 -3.70 3.71 2.13
C PHE A 311 -4.72 3.76 3.27
N SER A 312 -6.00 3.77 2.96
CA SER A 312 -7.09 3.74 3.94
C SER A 312 -7.93 2.46 3.83
N VAL A 313 -8.54 2.08 4.95
CA VAL A 313 -9.55 1.04 5.04
C VAL A 313 -10.68 1.46 5.97
N SER A 314 -11.89 0.92 5.76
CA SER A 314 -13.00 1.11 6.71
C SER A 314 -12.86 0.14 7.88
N ALA A 315 -12.88 0.65 9.13
CA ALA A 315 -12.83 -0.18 10.32
C ALA A 315 -14.03 -1.14 10.42
N THR A 316 -15.18 -0.76 9.85
CA THR A 316 -16.39 -1.60 9.87
C THR A 316 -16.23 -2.90 9.08
N GLU A 317 -15.24 -2.96 8.18
CA GLU A 317 -14.95 -4.16 7.38
C GLU A 317 -14.11 -5.20 8.15
N PHE A 318 -13.48 -4.82 9.27
CA PHE A 318 -12.56 -5.66 10.02
C PHE A 318 -13.00 -5.87 11.46
N PHE A 319 -12.94 -7.10 11.92
CA PHE A 319 -13.36 -7.45 13.27
C PHE A 319 -12.52 -6.76 14.34
N GLY A 320 -13.18 -6.08 15.29
CA GLY A 320 -12.53 -5.41 16.43
C GLY A 320 -11.65 -4.21 16.05
N CYS A 321 -11.67 -3.77 14.79
CA CYS A 321 -10.95 -2.59 14.35
C CYS A 321 -11.69 -1.33 14.80
N LYS A 322 -10.95 -0.36 15.34
CA LYS A 322 -11.47 0.93 15.73
C LYS A 322 -11.19 1.95 14.63
N GLY A 323 -12.23 2.63 14.14
CA GLY A 323 -12.10 3.77 13.22
C GLY A 323 -11.43 4.97 13.87
N ASN A 324 -11.22 6.01 13.07
CA ASN A 324 -10.59 7.26 13.48
C ASN A 324 -9.17 7.07 14.05
N CYS A 325 -8.39 6.18 13.43
CA CYS A 325 -7.05 5.84 13.87
C CYS A 325 -6.06 5.87 12.71
N ILE A 326 -4.79 6.14 13.01
CA ILE A 326 -3.66 6.03 12.09
C ILE A 326 -2.74 4.93 12.60
N TYR A 327 -2.58 3.87 11.81
CA TYR A 327 -1.61 2.80 12.04
C TYR A 327 -0.34 3.14 11.28
N PHE A 328 0.80 3.18 11.96
CA PHE A 328 2.05 3.58 11.34
C PHE A 328 3.21 2.65 11.69
N THR A 329 4.15 2.53 10.76
CA THR A 329 5.38 1.77 10.96
C THR A 329 6.54 2.39 10.17
N TYR A 330 7.57 2.81 10.90
CA TYR A 330 8.79 3.41 10.38
C TYR A 330 9.97 2.84 11.15
N GLU A 331 10.68 1.88 10.56
CA GLU A 331 11.78 1.19 11.23
C GLU A 331 11.35 0.65 12.63
N ASP A 332 11.90 1.22 13.70
CA ASP A 332 11.60 0.86 15.08
C ASP A 332 10.48 1.70 15.72
N ASP A 333 9.96 2.71 15.00
CA ASP A 333 8.86 3.57 15.45
C ASP A 333 7.54 3.08 14.86
N ASN A 334 6.73 2.43 15.68
CA ASN A 334 5.47 1.86 15.26
C ASN A 334 4.39 2.01 16.32
N GLY A 335 3.15 2.14 15.90
CA GLY A 335 2.02 2.32 16.81
C GLY A 335 0.70 2.58 16.12
N VAL A 336 -0.30 2.84 16.95
CA VAL A 336 -1.63 3.28 16.56
C VAL A 336 -1.89 4.62 17.22
N PHE A 337 -2.06 5.65 16.40
CA PHE A 337 -2.49 6.96 16.85
C PHE A 337 -4.01 7.05 16.81
N ASP A 338 -4.63 7.33 17.94
CA ASP A 338 -6.06 7.57 18.06
C ASP A 338 -6.32 9.07 17.88
N GLN A 339 -6.92 9.44 16.76
CA GLN A 339 -7.20 10.83 16.40
C GLN A 339 -8.08 11.56 17.43
N LYS A 340 -9.00 10.82 18.09
CA LYS A 340 -9.90 11.40 19.09
C LYS A 340 -9.18 11.79 20.38
N THR A 341 -8.24 10.95 20.82
CA THR A 341 -7.56 11.14 22.12
C THR A 341 -6.18 11.79 21.98
N GLY A 342 -5.64 11.87 20.77
CA GLY A 342 -4.28 12.33 20.50
C GLY A 342 -3.20 11.40 21.10
N LYS A 343 -3.53 10.14 21.40
CA LYS A 343 -2.61 9.21 22.06
C LYS A 343 -2.11 8.14 21.10
N ILE A 344 -0.83 7.79 21.27
CA ILE A 344 -0.23 6.64 20.58
C ILE A 344 -0.23 5.44 21.51
N VAL A 345 -0.72 4.31 21.02
CA VAL A 345 -0.68 3.00 21.70
C VAL A 345 0.21 2.05 20.92
N ASN A 346 0.92 1.19 21.65
CA ASN A 346 1.79 0.21 21.01
C ASN A 346 0.97 -0.91 20.34
N PHE A 347 1.42 -1.44 19.19
CA PHE A 347 0.76 -2.54 18.48
C PHE A 347 0.55 -3.81 19.30
N GLN A 348 1.42 -4.05 20.28
CA GLN A 348 1.42 -5.31 21.03
C GLN A 348 0.14 -5.53 21.83
N ASP A 349 -0.61 -4.47 22.14
CA ASP A 349 -1.73 -4.54 23.07
C ASP A 349 -3.10 -4.61 22.38
N GLN A 350 -3.29 -4.12 21.16
CA GLN A 350 -4.61 -4.02 20.54
C GLN A 350 -4.59 -3.88 19.00
N CYS A 351 -4.19 -4.89 18.25
CA CYS A 351 -4.32 -4.78 16.80
C CYS A 351 -5.11 -5.92 16.15
N PRO A 352 -6.47 -5.88 16.22
CA PRO A 352 -7.30 -6.88 15.56
C PRO A 352 -7.16 -6.87 14.03
N LEU A 353 -6.83 -5.71 13.44
CA LEU A 353 -6.70 -5.51 11.99
C LEU A 353 -5.69 -6.48 11.35
N PHE A 354 -4.64 -6.83 12.10
CA PHE A 354 -3.55 -7.69 11.62
C PHE A 354 -3.58 -9.11 12.21
N SER A 355 -4.68 -9.48 12.85
CA SER A 355 -4.89 -10.87 13.25
C SER A 355 -5.03 -11.74 12.00
N LEU A 356 -4.50 -12.96 12.06
CA LEU A 356 -4.66 -13.91 10.97
C LEU A 356 -6.01 -14.66 11.09
N PRO A 357 -6.57 -15.12 9.96
CA PRO A 357 -7.71 -16.03 10.00
C PRO A 357 -7.43 -17.23 10.91
N PRO A 358 -8.42 -17.70 11.70
CA PRO A 358 -8.24 -18.83 12.58
C PRO A 358 -7.74 -20.11 11.91
N SER A 359 -8.05 -20.28 10.62
CA SER A 359 -7.56 -21.38 9.79
C SER A 359 -6.05 -21.40 9.59
N LEU A 360 -5.39 -20.24 9.78
CA LEU A 360 -3.94 -20.07 9.70
C LEU A 360 -3.27 -20.16 11.08
N LEU A 361 -4.04 -20.04 12.15
CA LEU A 361 -3.55 -20.19 13.51
C LEU A 361 -3.47 -21.69 13.81
N CYS A 362 -2.26 -22.24 13.87
CA CYS A 362 -2.05 -23.62 14.29
C CYS A 362 -2.58 -23.82 15.70
N SER A 363 -3.32 -24.90 15.92
CA SER A 363 -4.04 -25.23 17.16
C SER A 363 -3.13 -25.56 18.34
N LYS A 364 -2.21 -24.71 18.73
CA LYS A 364 -1.54 -24.71 20.07
C LYS A 364 -0.60 -23.51 20.16
N SER A 365 -0.97 -22.59 21.01
CA SER A 365 -0.24 -21.41 21.52
C SER A 365 -0.59 -20.03 20.95
N SER A 366 -1.75 -19.53 21.32
CA SER A 366 -2.20 -18.15 21.04
C SER A 366 -1.47 -17.04 21.83
N SER A 367 -0.49 -17.39 22.66
CA SER A 367 0.20 -16.43 23.54
C SER A 367 1.66 -16.13 23.16
N LYS A 368 2.18 -16.71 22.07
CA LYS A 368 3.59 -16.50 21.64
C LYS A 368 3.80 -15.54 20.48
N TRP A 369 2.76 -15.10 19.83
CA TRP A 369 2.87 -14.28 18.60
C TRP A 369 3.39 -12.87 18.85
N CYS A 370 3.04 -12.27 19.99
CA CYS A 370 3.54 -10.95 20.36
C CYS A 370 5.01 -10.97 20.82
N ARG A 371 5.58 -12.12 21.19
CA ARG A 371 6.96 -12.21 21.69
C ARG A 371 8.01 -12.55 20.64
N LEU A 372 7.61 -12.98 19.45
CA LEU A 372 8.55 -13.34 18.38
C LEU A 372 8.95 -12.15 17.48
N ALA A 373 8.18 -11.05 17.55
CA ALA A 373 8.55 -9.81 16.85
C ALA A 373 9.77 -9.09 17.46
N SER A 374 10.25 -9.55 18.63
CA SER A 374 11.38 -8.94 19.35
C SER A 374 12.64 -9.82 19.44
N ARG A 375 12.73 -10.91 18.66
CA ARG A 375 13.99 -11.66 18.59
C ARG A 375 14.63 -11.50 17.22
N PRO A 376 15.83 -10.92 17.16
CA PRO A 376 16.62 -10.94 15.94
C PRO A 376 17.00 -12.38 15.60
N LEU A 377 16.89 -12.73 14.34
CA LEU A 377 17.49 -13.96 13.80
C LEU A 377 19.01 -13.80 13.82
N LEU A 378 19.68 -14.74 14.45
CA LEU A 378 21.12 -14.96 14.36
C LEU A 378 21.54 -15.25 12.92
#